data_e0b9cc28189bcced7bed48cdacd9832b
#
_entry.id   e0b9cc28189bcced7bed48cdacd9832b
#
_cell.length_a   1.000
_cell.length_b   1.000
_cell.length_c   1.000
_cell.angle_alpha   90.00
_cell.angle_beta   90.00
_cell.angle_gamma   90.00
#
_symmetry.space_group_name_H-M   'P 1'
#
loop_
_entity.id
_entity.type
_entity.pdbx_description
1 polymer ?
#
loop_
_entity_poly.entity_id
_entity_poly.type
_entity_poly.pdbx_seq_one_letter_code
_entity_poly.pdbx_strand_id
1 'polypeptide(L)'
;PQIDALRAEIVSRLPADVASKPELVEQIVNKVCQAQKNAPASPVACPVSTAPGGIKLVKGSDVHLGVFPGAGAEKQVGIADVITAADGAPIAAGFMAWSQCFFPWTLDYDEIDLVLEGELHIRCNGQTYVGKAGDVFYIPKNSAIEFGTTTAVRFFYVTYPANWQG
;
A
#
# COMPACT_ATOMS: atom_id res chain seq x y z
N PRO A 1 -22.13 6.75 19.02
CA PRO A 1 -21.47 5.65 19.75
C PRO A 1 -19.98 5.47 19.36
N GLN A 2 -19.63 5.51 18.06
CA GLN A 2 -18.26 5.20 17.62
C GLN A 2 -17.29 6.39 17.77
N ILE A 3 -17.79 7.61 17.58
CA ILE A 3 -17.02 8.86 17.76
C ILE A 3 -16.75 9.11 19.25
N ASP A 4 -17.68 8.76 20.11
CA ASP A 4 -17.54 8.95 21.57
C ASP A 4 -16.47 8.02 22.15
N ALA A 5 -16.42 6.77 21.67
CA ALA A 5 -15.37 5.81 22.06
C ALA A 5 -13.99 6.27 21.58
N LEU A 6 -13.87 6.74 20.34
CA LEU A 6 -12.63 7.28 19.79
C LEU A 6 -12.17 8.53 20.55
N ARG A 7 -13.11 9.41 20.91
CA ARG A 7 -12.84 10.60 21.74
C ARG A 7 -12.27 10.22 23.10
N ALA A 8 -12.87 9.25 23.77
CA ALA A 8 -12.41 8.78 25.07
C ALA A 8 -10.99 8.19 24.97
N GLU A 9 -10.70 7.43 23.94
CA GLU A 9 -9.39 6.86 23.71
C GLU A 9 -8.32 7.93 23.41
N ILE A 10 -8.63 8.93 22.59
CA ILE A 10 -7.73 10.06 22.32
C ILE A 10 -7.43 10.82 23.61
N VAL A 11 -8.46 11.18 24.38
CA VAL A 11 -8.30 11.94 25.64
C VAL A 11 -7.44 11.18 26.64
N SER A 12 -7.55 9.84 26.72
CA SER A 12 -6.75 9.01 27.63
C SER A 12 -5.25 8.99 27.31
N ARG A 13 -4.88 9.33 26.09
CA ARG A 13 -3.48 9.34 25.60
C ARG A 13 -2.86 10.75 25.53
N LEU A 14 -3.66 11.79 25.78
CA LEU A 14 -3.17 13.17 25.75
C LEU A 14 -2.54 13.57 27.11
N PRO A 15 -1.50 14.43 27.10
CA PRO A 15 -1.00 15.07 28.30
C PRO A 15 -2.12 15.85 29.01
N ALA A 16 -2.08 15.90 30.35
CA ALA A 16 -3.16 16.46 31.16
C ALA A 16 -3.45 17.94 30.88
N ASP A 17 -2.44 18.69 30.46
CA ASP A 17 -2.54 20.11 30.06
C ASP A 17 -3.28 20.31 28.72
N VAL A 18 -3.27 19.32 27.86
CA VAL A 18 -3.98 19.29 26.57
C VAL A 18 -5.40 18.72 26.76
N ALA A 19 -5.53 17.63 27.52
CA ALA A 19 -6.80 16.98 27.83
C ALA A 19 -7.79 17.91 28.57
N SER A 20 -7.28 18.89 29.32
CA SER A 20 -8.08 19.89 30.03
C SER A 20 -8.64 21.03 29.13
N LYS A 21 -8.27 21.06 27.82
CA LYS A 21 -8.70 22.09 26.88
C LYS A 21 -9.68 21.52 25.86
N PRO A 22 -11.01 21.68 26.05
CA PRO A 22 -12.03 21.05 25.20
C PRO A 22 -11.88 21.40 23.71
N GLU A 23 -11.54 22.65 23.39
CA GLU A 23 -11.37 23.11 22.01
C GLU A 23 -10.20 22.43 21.29
N LEU A 24 -9.11 22.18 22.01
CA LEU A 24 -7.93 21.50 21.46
C LEU A 24 -8.21 20.01 21.25
N VAL A 25 -8.93 19.39 22.17
CA VAL A 25 -9.39 17.99 22.05
C VAL A 25 -10.30 17.84 20.84
N GLU A 26 -11.24 18.75 20.62
CA GLU A 26 -12.13 18.75 19.44
C GLU A 26 -11.34 18.88 18.13
N GLN A 27 -10.35 19.78 18.08
CA GLN A 27 -9.49 19.93 16.90
C GLN A 27 -8.69 18.65 16.60
N ILE A 28 -8.16 18.00 17.63
CA ILE A 28 -7.41 16.73 17.48
C ILE A 28 -8.35 15.62 17.02
N VAL A 29 -9.53 15.47 17.63
CA VAL A 29 -10.53 14.48 17.23
C VAL A 29 -10.97 14.70 15.78
N ASN A 30 -11.26 15.93 15.39
CA ASN A 30 -11.64 16.25 14.02
C ASN A 30 -10.51 15.96 13.02
N LYS A 31 -9.26 16.27 13.38
CA LYS A 31 -8.09 15.99 12.53
C LYS A 31 -7.85 14.49 12.37
N VAL A 32 -8.01 13.70 13.44
CA VAL A 32 -7.94 12.24 13.41
C VAL A 32 -9.08 11.65 12.58
N CYS A 33 -10.31 12.14 12.76
CA CYS A 33 -11.46 11.70 11.96
C CYS A 33 -11.33 12.07 10.48
N GLN A 34 -10.74 13.23 10.15
CA GLN A 34 -10.46 13.60 8.76
C GLN A 34 -9.32 12.76 8.18
N ALA A 35 -8.26 12.48 8.96
CA ALA A 35 -7.19 11.61 8.55
C ALA A 35 -7.70 10.17 8.31
N GLN A 36 -8.63 9.68 9.12
CA GLN A 36 -9.27 8.37 8.91
C GLN A 36 -10.20 8.35 7.70
N LYS A 37 -10.85 9.46 7.35
CA LYS A 37 -11.65 9.57 6.12
C LYS A 37 -10.81 9.70 4.85
N ASN A 38 -9.60 10.25 4.97
CA ASN A 38 -8.63 10.41 3.90
C ASN A 38 -7.55 9.32 3.93
N ALA A 39 -7.57 8.44 4.93
CA ALA A 39 -6.72 7.26 4.91
C ALA A 39 -7.10 6.40 3.70
N PRO A 40 -6.13 5.94 2.90
CA PRO A 40 -6.40 4.94 1.89
C PRO A 40 -7.15 3.80 2.56
N ALA A 41 -8.18 3.27 1.88
CA ALA A 41 -9.06 2.23 2.42
C ALA A 41 -8.22 1.21 3.18
N SER A 42 -8.54 1.00 4.46
CA SER A 42 -7.82 0.04 5.32
C SER A 42 -7.59 -1.24 4.53
N PRO A 43 -6.40 -1.84 4.57
CA PRO A 43 -6.15 -3.07 3.85
C PRO A 43 -7.24 -4.07 4.20
N VAL A 44 -7.96 -4.51 3.19
CA VAL A 44 -8.99 -5.55 3.36
C VAL A 44 -8.29 -6.71 4.03
N ALA A 45 -8.80 -7.15 5.17
CA ALA A 45 -8.17 -8.20 5.98
C ALA A 45 -7.99 -9.46 5.14
N CYS A 46 -6.78 -9.67 4.64
CA CYS A 46 -6.41 -10.95 4.05
C CYS A 46 -6.44 -12.01 5.13
N PRO A 47 -6.96 -13.21 4.89
CA PRO A 47 -6.84 -14.32 5.83
C PRO A 47 -5.36 -14.65 5.99
N VAL A 48 -4.77 -14.14 7.07
CA VAL A 48 -3.37 -14.34 7.43
C VAL A 48 -3.31 -15.40 8.50
N SER A 49 -2.55 -16.46 8.26
CA SER A 49 -2.20 -17.45 9.27
C SER A 49 -0.75 -17.19 9.70
N THR A 50 -0.55 -16.78 10.95
CA THR A 50 0.79 -16.68 11.54
C THR A 50 1.07 -17.95 12.32
N ALA A 51 2.07 -18.71 11.90
CA ALA A 51 2.51 -19.94 12.55
C ALA A 51 3.48 -19.65 13.72
N PRO A 52 3.65 -20.59 14.67
CA PRO A 52 4.75 -20.53 15.64
C PRO A 52 6.10 -20.36 14.92
N GLY A 53 6.93 -19.41 15.39
CA GLY A 53 8.20 -19.07 14.74
C GLY A 53 8.14 -17.88 13.79
N GLY A 54 7.00 -17.14 13.73
CA GLY A 54 6.88 -15.89 12.96
C GLY A 54 6.64 -16.10 11.45
N ILE A 55 6.41 -17.36 11.02
CA ILE A 55 6.08 -17.64 9.62
C ILE A 55 4.67 -17.13 9.33
N LYS A 56 4.55 -16.28 8.30
CA LYS A 56 3.28 -15.73 7.82
C LYS A 56 2.95 -16.34 6.46
N LEU A 57 1.80 -17.02 6.38
CA LEU A 57 1.25 -17.54 5.13
C LEU A 57 0.09 -16.65 4.67
N VAL A 58 0.22 -16.12 3.46
CA VAL A 58 -0.84 -15.38 2.78
C VAL A 58 -1.26 -16.17 1.54
N LYS A 59 -2.55 -16.51 1.45
CA LYS A 59 -3.10 -17.15 0.25
C LYS A 59 -3.38 -16.05 -0.79
N GLY A 60 -2.57 -15.99 -1.83
CA GLY A 60 -2.66 -14.93 -2.85
C GLY A 60 -3.99 -14.90 -3.59
N SER A 61 -4.71 -16.04 -3.69
CA SER A 61 -6.06 -16.11 -4.25
C SER A 61 -7.12 -15.37 -3.42
N ASP A 62 -6.88 -15.24 -2.12
CA ASP A 62 -7.84 -14.67 -1.17
C ASP A 62 -7.53 -13.18 -0.88
N VAL A 63 -6.50 -12.64 -1.55
CA VAL A 63 -6.11 -11.22 -1.42
C VAL A 63 -7.05 -10.34 -2.23
N HIS A 64 -7.78 -9.48 -1.55
CA HIS A 64 -8.61 -8.45 -2.17
C HIS A 64 -7.84 -7.13 -2.27
N LEU A 65 -7.81 -6.56 -3.47
CA LEU A 65 -7.09 -5.32 -3.72
C LEU A 65 -7.99 -4.12 -3.41
N GLY A 66 -7.45 -3.16 -2.65
CA GLY A 66 -8.03 -1.83 -2.52
C GLY A 66 -7.55 -0.90 -3.64
N VAL A 67 -8.15 0.29 -3.77
CA VAL A 67 -7.71 1.27 -4.77
C VAL A 67 -6.37 1.88 -4.34
N PHE A 68 -5.42 1.96 -5.28
CA PHE A 68 -4.14 2.66 -5.11
C PHE A 68 -4.27 4.13 -5.49
N PRO A 69 -4.35 5.06 -4.54
CA PRO A 69 -4.55 6.48 -4.84
C PRO A 69 -3.36 7.12 -5.54
N GLY A 70 -2.15 6.57 -5.37
CA GLY A 70 -0.93 7.07 -6.00
C GLY A 70 -0.92 7.04 -7.53
N ALA A 71 -1.71 6.16 -8.13
CA ALA A 71 -1.88 6.12 -9.58
C ALA A 71 -2.92 7.11 -10.12
N GLY A 72 -3.72 7.73 -9.24
CA GLY A 72 -4.95 8.44 -9.56
C GLY A 72 -6.17 7.52 -9.41
N ALA A 73 -7.16 7.95 -8.62
CA ALA A 73 -8.32 7.12 -8.29
C ALA A 73 -9.14 6.69 -9.53
N GLU A 74 -9.11 7.49 -10.58
CA GLU A 74 -9.80 7.24 -11.85
C GLU A 74 -9.21 6.05 -12.63
N LYS A 75 -7.96 5.67 -12.35
CA LYS A 75 -7.25 4.61 -13.08
C LYS A 75 -7.54 3.20 -12.59
N GLN A 76 -8.27 3.06 -11.49
CA GLN A 76 -8.68 1.77 -10.93
C GLN A 76 -7.51 0.79 -10.72
N VAL A 77 -6.36 1.31 -10.33
CA VAL A 77 -5.21 0.48 -9.95
C VAL A 77 -5.47 -0.12 -8.58
N GLY A 78 -5.40 -1.44 -8.49
CA GLY A 78 -5.59 -2.18 -7.24
C GLY A 78 -4.27 -2.49 -6.56
N ILE A 79 -4.24 -2.40 -5.21
CA ILE A 79 -3.09 -2.74 -4.37
C ILE A 79 -3.51 -3.42 -3.08
N ALA A 80 -2.67 -4.32 -2.58
CA ALA A 80 -2.77 -4.84 -1.22
C ALA A 80 -1.39 -5.22 -0.68
N ASP A 81 -0.92 -4.50 0.34
CA ASP A 81 0.25 -4.89 1.12
C ASP A 81 -0.09 -6.12 1.97
N VAL A 82 0.72 -7.15 1.90
CA VAL A 82 0.55 -8.39 2.67
C VAL A 82 1.68 -8.65 3.67
N ILE A 83 2.84 -8.07 3.46
CA ILE A 83 3.95 -7.97 4.39
C ILE A 83 4.27 -6.49 4.57
N THR A 84 4.37 -6.04 5.80
CA THR A 84 4.57 -4.62 6.13
C THR A 84 5.55 -4.45 7.29
N ALA A 85 5.94 -3.22 7.59
CA ALA A 85 6.75 -2.89 8.76
C ALA A 85 6.09 -3.35 10.07
N ALA A 86 4.76 -3.47 10.13
CA ALA A 86 4.04 -3.98 11.30
C ALA A 86 4.33 -5.46 11.60
N ASP A 87 4.81 -6.21 10.60
CA ASP A 87 5.28 -7.59 10.76
C ASP A 87 6.71 -7.66 11.33
N GLY A 88 7.36 -6.51 11.57
CA GLY A 88 8.77 -6.44 11.97
C GLY A 88 9.74 -6.73 10.81
N ALA A 89 9.24 -6.77 9.58
CA ALA A 89 10.04 -7.06 8.40
C ALA A 89 10.78 -5.79 7.90
N PRO A 90 12.01 -5.90 7.41
CA PRO A 90 12.71 -4.77 6.77
C PRO A 90 12.21 -4.48 5.36
N ILE A 91 11.40 -5.38 4.79
CA ILE A 91 10.79 -5.29 3.47
C ILE A 91 9.27 -5.17 3.59
N ALA A 92 8.64 -4.55 2.59
CA ALA A 92 7.22 -4.73 2.36
C ALA A 92 7.00 -5.62 1.13
N ALA A 93 5.85 -6.27 1.05
CA ALA A 93 5.47 -7.04 -0.13
C ALA A 93 3.95 -7.06 -0.28
N GLY A 94 3.49 -7.16 -1.51
CA GLY A 94 2.08 -7.14 -1.80
C GLY A 94 1.73 -7.52 -3.23
N PHE A 95 0.49 -7.28 -3.56
CA PHE A 95 -0.04 -7.54 -4.90
C PHE A 95 -0.58 -6.25 -5.50
N MET A 96 -0.35 -6.08 -6.78
CA MET A 96 -1.00 -5.05 -7.59
C MET A 96 -1.67 -5.68 -8.81
N ALA A 97 -2.77 -5.05 -9.26
CA ALA A 97 -3.42 -5.43 -10.50
C ALA A 97 -4.20 -4.24 -11.08
N TRP A 98 -4.21 -4.14 -12.41
CA TRP A 98 -5.02 -3.20 -13.16
C TRP A 98 -5.20 -3.63 -14.62
N SER A 99 -5.98 -2.86 -15.38
CA SER A 99 -6.18 -3.09 -16.81
C SER A 99 -6.07 -1.79 -17.59
N GLN A 100 -5.48 -1.86 -18.79
CA GLN A 100 -5.48 -0.82 -19.83
C GLN A 100 -5.14 0.60 -19.31
N CYS A 101 -4.11 0.70 -18.50
CA CYS A 101 -3.74 1.93 -17.81
C CYS A 101 -2.22 2.07 -17.73
N PHE A 102 -1.75 3.31 -17.76
CA PHE A 102 -0.38 3.71 -17.51
C PHE A 102 -0.36 4.88 -16.52
N PHE A 103 0.60 4.87 -15.59
CA PHE A 103 0.78 5.94 -14.62
C PHE A 103 2.25 6.14 -14.26
N PRO A 104 2.70 7.41 -14.09
CA PRO A 104 4.06 7.69 -13.71
C PRO A 104 4.27 7.34 -12.23
N TRP A 105 5.47 6.86 -11.93
CA TRP A 105 5.89 6.57 -10.57
C TRP A 105 7.38 6.82 -10.41
N THR A 106 7.77 7.42 -9.28
CA THR A 106 9.18 7.58 -8.93
C THR A 106 9.43 6.78 -7.66
N LEU A 107 10.34 5.81 -7.75
CA LEU A 107 10.70 4.97 -6.62
C LEU A 107 11.79 5.64 -5.80
N ASP A 108 11.57 5.81 -4.51
CA ASP A 108 12.61 6.17 -3.53
C ASP A 108 13.12 4.95 -2.73
N TYR A 109 12.81 3.77 -3.21
CA TYR A 109 13.11 2.43 -2.68
C TYR A 109 13.52 1.49 -3.83
N ASP A 110 14.12 0.35 -3.49
CA ASP A 110 14.33 -0.76 -4.42
C ASP A 110 13.09 -1.63 -4.51
N GLU A 111 12.76 -2.11 -5.71
CA GLU A 111 11.59 -2.96 -5.94
C GLU A 111 11.90 -4.17 -6.82
N ILE A 112 11.29 -5.30 -6.48
CA ILE A 112 11.25 -6.49 -7.32
C ILE A 112 9.79 -6.81 -7.62
N ASP A 113 9.45 -6.98 -8.91
CA ASP A 113 8.13 -7.40 -9.36
C ASP A 113 8.19 -8.77 -10.01
N LEU A 114 7.39 -9.70 -9.55
CA LEU A 114 7.13 -10.98 -10.21
C LEU A 114 5.76 -10.91 -10.90
N VAL A 115 5.74 -10.94 -12.21
CA VAL A 115 4.49 -10.98 -12.98
C VAL A 115 3.82 -12.33 -12.80
N LEU A 116 2.57 -12.32 -12.34
CA LEU A 116 1.77 -13.51 -12.10
C LEU A 116 0.79 -13.79 -13.23
N GLU A 117 0.17 -12.72 -13.76
CA GLU A 117 -0.84 -12.79 -14.81
C GLU A 117 -0.70 -11.60 -15.75
N GLY A 118 -0.93 -11.83 -17.03
CA GLY A 118 -0.92 -10.80 -18.06
C GLY A 118 0.46 -10.27 -18.40
N GLU A 119 0.57 -8.96 -18.62
CA GLU A 119 1.81 -8.29 -19.03
C GLU A 119 2.03 -7.01 -18.23
N LEU A 120 3.20 -6.88 -17.59
CA LEU A 120 3.65 -5.64 -16.96
C LEU A 120 4.55 -4.88 -17.93
N HIS A 121 4.19 -3.64 -18.21
CA HIS A 121 5.01 -2.73 -19.01
C HIS A 121 5.65 -1.70 -18.09
N ILE A 122 6.96 -1.56 -18.18
CA ILE A 122 7.72 -0.50 -17.51
C ILE A 122 8.38 0.36 -18.58
N ARG A 123 8.01 1.65 -18.60
CA ARG A 123 8.63 2.63 -19.50
C ARG A 123 9.64 3.44 -18.71
N CYS A 124 10.85 3.50 -19.21
CA CYS A 124 11.94 4.25 -18.61
C CYS A 124 12.88 4.76 -19.70
N ASN A 125 13.25 6.04 -19.63
CA ASN A 125 14.21 6.66 -20.57
C ASN A 125 13.89 6.42 -22.05
N GLY A 126 12.60 6.47 -22.42
CA GLY A 126 12.15 6.28 -23.82
C GLY A 126 12.11 4.82 -24.27
N GLN A 127 12.44 3.87 -23.40
CA GLN A 127 12.34 2.43 -23.67
C GLN A 127 11.14 1.83 -22.93
N THR A 128 10.57 0.77 -23.50
CA THR A 128 9.51 -0.02 -22.86
C THR A 128 10.00 -1.45 -22.69
N TYR A 129 9.96 -1.90 -21.45
CA TYR A 129 10.24 -3.28 -21.06
C TYR A 129 8.90 -3.97 -20.82
N VAL A 130 8.71 -5.16 -21.36
CA VAL A 130 7.47 -5.93 -21.22
C VAL A 130 7.80 -7.28 -20.58
N GLY A 131 7.29 -7.48 -19.36
CA GLY A 131 7.37 -8.76 -18.66
C GLY A 131 6.04 -9.49 -18.70
N LYS A 132 6.08 -10.80 -18.89
CA LYS A 132 4.95 -11.72 -18.91
C LYS A 132 4.92 -12.57 -17.65
N ALA A 133 3.85 -13.33 -17.45
CA ALA A 133 3.73 -14.23 -16.32
C ALA A 133 4.97 -15.11 -16.14
N GLY A 134 5.58 -15.05 -14.96
CA GLY A 134 6.85 -15.69 -14.62
C GLY A 134 8.09 -14.83 -14.76
N ASP A 135 8.00 -13.68 -15.45
CA ASP A 135 9.12 -12.74 -15.57
C ASP A 135 9.28 -11.89 -14.30
N VAL A 136 10.52 -11.45 -14.06
CA VAL A 136 10.89 -10.65 -12.91
C VAL A 136 11.50 -9.33 -13.35
N PHE A 137 11.04 -8.23 -12.78
CA PHE A 137 11.72 -6.94 -12.85
C PHE A 137 12.48 -6.67 -11.56
N TYR A 138 13.62 -6.01 -11.68
CA TYR A 138 14.26 -5.26 -10.60
C TYR A 138 14.31 -3.80 -10.98
N ILE A 139 13.75 -2.97 -10.13
CA ILE A 139 13.68 -1.53 -10.32
C ILE A 139 14.48 -0.87 -9.19
N PRO A 140 15.64 -0.27 -9.51
CA PRO A 140 16.48 0.35 -8.50
C PRO A 140 15.84 1.63 -7.96
N LYS A 141 16.15 1.94 -6.72
CA LYS A 141 15.85 3.22 -6.08
C LYS A 141 16.23 4.41 -6.98
N ASN A 142 15.45 5.48 -6.91
CA ASN A 142 15.55 6.69 -7.71
C ASN A 142 15.20 6.52 -9.19
N SER A 143 14.54 5.43 -9.57
CA SER A 143 14.01 5.26 -10.91
C SER A 143 12.75 6.08 -11.09
N ALA A 144 12.72 6.94 -12.12
CA ALA A 144 11.51 7.59 -12.60
C ALA A 144 10.99 6.79 -13.80
N ILE A 145 9.85 6.15 -13.63
CA ILE A 145 9.27 5.22 -14.61
C ILE A 145 7.79 5.50 -14.86
N GLU A 146 7.23 4.81 -15.81
CA GLU A 146 5.79 4.66 -15.97
C GLU A 146 5.44 3.18 -15.91
N PHE A 147 4.64 2.80 -14.90
CA PHE A 147 4.03 1.48 -14.83
C PHE A 147 2.82 1.42 -15.76
N GLY A 148 2.59 0.27 -16.37
CA GLY A 148 1.39 0.14 -17.19
C GLY A 148 1.15 -1.24 -17.77
N THR A 149 0.05 -1.34 -18.49
CA THR A 149 -0.29 -2.46 -19.37
C THR A 149 -1.30 -2.00 -20.43
N THR A 150 -1.26 -2.61 -21.59
CA THR A 150 -2.27 -2.42 -22.65
C THR A 150 -3.44 -3.40 -22.54
N THR A 151 -3.30 -4.43 -21.70
CA THR A 151 -4.30 -5.47 -21.49
C THR A 151 -4.72 -5.53 -20.01
N ALA A 152 -4.19 -6.47 -19.27
CA ALA A 152 -4.35 -6.59 -17.83
C ALA A 152 -3.06 -7.13 -17.23
N VAL A 153 -2.84 -6.84 -15.96
CA VAL A 153 -1.69 -7.34 -15.21
C VAL A 153 -2.08 -7.64 -13.77
N ARG A 154 -1.49 -8.69 -13.22
CA ARG A 154 -1.38 -8.96 -11.78
C ARG A 154 0.05 -9.36 -11.49
N PHE A 155 0.68 -8.75 -10.50
CA PHE A 155 2.03 -9.08 -10.09
C PHE A 155 2.18 -9.00 -8.57
N PHE A 156 3.22 -9.65 -8.07
CA PHE A 156 3.65 -9.58 -6.69
C PHE A 156 4.89 -8.70 -6.63
N TYR A 157 4.87 -7.72 -5.72
CA TYR A 157 6.02 -6.84 -5.50
C TYR A 157 6.67 -7.07 -4.14
N VAL A 158 7.95 -6.75 -4.07
CA VAL A 158 8.73 -6.66 -2.83
C VAL A 158 9.51 -5.37 -2.85
N THR A 159 9.39 -4.56 -1.81
CA THR A 159 10.10 -3.28 -1.68
C THR A 159 11.07 -3.29 -0.49
N TYR A 160 12.15 -2.54 -0.61
CA TYR A 160 13.07 -2.24 0.47
C TYR A 160 13.43 -0.75 0.47
N PRO A 161 13.28 -0.05 1.61
CA PRO A 161 12.75 -0.52 2.90
C PRO A 161 11.22 -0.73 2.92
N ALA A 162 10.71 -1.29 4.04
CA ALA A 162 9.30 -1.60 4.23
C ALA A 162 8.37 -0.37 4.22
N ASN A 163 8.87 0.81 4.50
CA ASN A 163 8.13 2.09 4.51
C ASN A 163 8.15 2.80 3.15
N TRP A 164 7.94 2.07 2.08
CA TRP A 164 8.02 2.56 0.69
C TRP A 164 6.97 3.64 0.33
N GLN A 165 5.93 3.79 1.12
CA GLN A 165 4.91 4.83 0.92
C GLN A 165 5.22 6.17 1.63
N GLY A 166 6.40 6.30 2.28
CA GLY A 166 6.85 7.50 3.00
C GLY A 166 6.42 7.56 4.46
#